data_30f8445bb09120e62e2b4f9670f28280
#
_entry.id   30f8445bb09120e62e2b4f9670f28280
#
_cell.length_a   1.000
_cell.length_b   1.000
_cell.length_c   1.000
_cell.angle_alpha   90.00
_cell.angle_beta   90.00
_cell.angle_gamma   90.00
#
_symmetry.space_group_name_H-M   'P 1'
#
loop_
_entity.id
_entity.type
_entity.pdbx_description
1 polymer ?
#
loop_
_entity_poly.entity_id
_entity_poly.type
_entity_poly.pdbx_seq_one_letter_code
_entity_poly.pdbx_strand_id
1 'polypeptide(L)'
;VTIPLRALAALTASLALAGCTGQYLTTGETPRDNFIETGEVKVVPITPELVATLPQAASTLPAELTGYRPETYHLQPGDTLIVTVWDHPELTTPAGSQQQTVANGRLVQPDGTFYFPYAGKIQAAGKSIEQVRSTLASRLGKYLKDPQVDLNVVGSGGRVALEGAFTNTTPLDITPVPLTLSQAVGRAGINAEQADLSGLMLTRDGQTYRVDLDALNRNGSRVPEIYLKPGDRLYLPFNDRKEVYVVGEVSRPTAINFKTTDITLTQALGRAGGLDPTTSKGSAVYVIRGSEGANMQQQPATVFHLNAKSPVAFALADKFPLQAGDVVFVGPAGVTRWNRFISQVLPLTSILRNAANAQQDFSNN
;
A
#
# COMPACT_ATOMS: atom_id res chain seq x y z
N VAL A 1 -47.22 22.06 -71.48
CA VAL A 1 -46.01 21.18 -71.50
C VAL A 1 -46.04 20.42 -70.16
N THR A 2 -46.55 19.18 -70.25
CA THR A 2 -46.68 18.28 -69.09
C THR A 2 -45.44 17.43 -68.98
N ILE A 3 -44.68 17.54 -67.93
CA ILE A 3 -43.54 16.68 -67.62
C ILE A 3 -44.08 15.40 -66.94
N PRO A 4 -43.74 14.20 -67.42
CA PRO A 4 -44.29 12.97 -66.87
C PRO A 4 -43.71 12.63 -65.52
N LEU A 5 -44.58 12.31 -64.63
CA LEU A 5 -44.37 11.99 -63.15
C LEU A 5 -43.42 10.79 -62.86
N ARG A 6 -42.92 10.14 -63.93
CA ARG A 6 -42.02 8.96 -63.82
C ARG A 6 -40.53 9.31 -63.69
N ALA A 7 -40.13 10.54 -63.95
CA ALA A 7 -38.73 10.97 -63.85
C ALA A 7 -38.33 11.41 -62.40
N LEU A 8 -39.31 11.69 -61.55
CA LEU A 8 -39.05 12.12 -60.19
C LEU A 8 -38.83 10.96 -59.17
N ALA A 9 -39.31 9.76 -59.53
CA ALA A 9 -39.17 8.58 -58.68
C ALA A 9 -37.80 7.90 -58.80
N ALA A 10 -37.02 8.15 -59.85
CA ALA A 10 -35.69 7.57 -60.01
C ALA A 10 -34.57 8.37 -59.34
N LEU A 11 -34.80 9.64 -58.96
CA LEU A 11 -33.78 10.49 -58.33
C LEU A 11 -33.77 10.39 -56.80
N THR A 12 -34.85 9.90 -56.19
CA THR A 12 -34.95 9.71 -54.74
C THR A 12 -34.46 8.35 -54.25
N ALA A 13 -34.30 7.35 -55.17
CA ALA A 13 -33.78 6.03 -54.82
C ALA A 13 -32.25 5.95 -54.79
N SER A 14 -31.53 6.92 -55.37
CA SER A 14 -30.06 6.93 -55.46
C SER A 14 -29.36 7.61 -54.26
N LEU A 15 -30.09 8.30 -53.36
CA LEU A 15 -29.52 9.00 -52.22
C LEU A 15 -29.54 8.19 -50.89
N ALA A 16 -30.14 7.00 -50.87
CA ALA A 16 -30.30 6.19 -49.67
C ALA A 16 -29.20 5.12 -49.44
N LEU A 17 -28.23 5.01 -50.39
CA LEU A 17 -27.14 3.99 -50.27
C LEU A 17 -25.74 4.55 -49.99
N ALA A 18 -25.60 5.83 -49.68
CA ALA A 18 -24.29 6.46 -49.41
C ALA A 18 -23.96 6.61 -47.91
N GLY A 19 -24.59 5.85 -47.03
CA GLY A 19 -24.39 6.00 -45.59
C GLY A 19 -24.03 4.73 -44.89
N CYS A 20 -22.86 4.13 -45.08
CA CYS A 20 -22.19 3.22 -44.15
C CYS A 20 -20.85 2.74 -44.69
N THR A 21 -19.93 3.65 -45.01
CA THR A 21 -18.51 3.28 -45.12
C THR A 21 -17.88 3.53 -43.78
N GLY A 22 -18.12 2.62 -42.78
CA GLY A 22 -17.34 2.58 -41.57
C GLY A 22 -15.90 2.28 -41.95
N GLN A 23 -14.99 3.14 -41.55
CA GLN A 23 -13.55 2.91 -41.70
C GLN A 23 -13.16 1.64 -40.97
N TYR A 24 -12.73 0.64 -41.72
CA TYR A 24 -12.17 -0.59 -41.18
C TYR A 24 -10.71 -0.37 -40.88
N LEU A 25 -10.29 -0.81 -39.67
CA LEU A 25 -8.86 -0.97 -39.36
C LEU A 25 -8.31 -2.07 -40.29
N THR A 26 -7.50 -1.71 -41.27
CA THR A 26 -6.80 -2.67 -42.12
C THR A 26 -5.73 -3.40 -41.31
N THR A 27 -5.67 -4.71 -41.50
CA THR A 27 -4.68 -5.59 -40.86
C THR A 27 -3.28 -5.19 -41.28
N GLY A 28 -2.50 -4.63 -40.36
CA GLY A 28 -1.07 -4.37 -40.58
C GLY A 28 -0.60 -2.94 -40.35
N GLU A 29 -1.49 -1.98 -40.17
CA GLU A 29 -1.08 -0.63 -39.86
C GLU A 29 -1.10 -0.41 -38.35
N THR A 30 0.01 0.08 -37.78
CA THR A 30 -0.01 0.78 -36.52
C THR A 30 -1.11 1.84 -36.56
N PRO A 31 -1.91 2.04 -35.53
CA PRO A 31 -2.89 3.11 -35.49
C PRO A 31 -2.14 4.42 -35.79
N ARG A 32 -2.28 4.92 -37.04
CA ARG A 32 -1.82 6.26 -37.34
C ARG A 32 -2.70 7.26 -36.63
N ASP A 33 -2.14 8.38 -36.28
CA ASP A 33 -2.58 9.50 -35.44
C ASP A 33 -4.02 10.03 -35.57
N ASN A 34 -4.91 9.35 -36.32
CA ASN A 34 -6.27 9.78 -36.63
C ASN A 34 -7.34 9.37 -35.61
N PHE A 35 -6.93 8.89 -34.43
CA PHE A 35 -7.85 8.46 -33.34
C PHE A 35 -8.37 9.59 -32.45
N ILE A 36 -8.05 10.84 -32.75
CA ILE A 36 -8.07 11.91 -31.79
C ILE A 36 -9.32 12.80 -31.89
N GLU A 37 -10.25 12.57 -32.82
CA GLU A 37 -11.37 13.52 -32.97
C GLU A 37 -12.55 13.32 -31.99
N THR A 38 -12.51 12.34 -31.09
CA THR A 38 -13.51 12.25 -29.98
C THR A 38 -12.94 12.61 -28.62
N GLY A 39 -11.77 13.22 -28.52
CA GLY A 39 -11.27 13.95 -27.34
C GLY A 39 -10.98 13.15 -26.07
N GLU A 40 -11.24 11.85 -26.00
CA GLU A 40 -11.31 11.13 -24.72
C GLU A 40 -10.30 9.99 -24.51
N VAL A 41 -9.53 9.57 -25.52
CA VAL A 41 -8.62 8.40 -25.37
C VAL A 41 -7.30 8.61 -26.08
N LYS A 42 -6.20 8.51 -25.34
CA LYS A 42 -4.83 8.52 -25.88
C LYS A 42 -4.32 7.09 -26.01
N VAL A 43 -4.00 6.66 -27.24
CA VAL A 43 -3.38 5.35 -27.48
C VAL A 43 -1.86 5.49 -27.57
N VAL A 44 -1.14 4.75 -26.72
CA VAL A 44 0.32 4.78 -26.62
C VAL A 44 0.87 3.37 -26.86
N PRO A 45 1.74 3.16 -27.86
CA PRO A 45 2.37 1.87 -28.07
C PRO A 45 3.35 1.56 -26.94
N ILE A 46 3.33 0.32 -26.44
CA ILE A 46 4.33 -0.17 -25.48
C ILE A 46 5.62 -0.45 -26.23
N THR A 47 6.60 0.42 -26.06
CA THR A 47 7.93 0.33 -26.69
C THR A 47 9.01 0.27 -25.63
N PRO A 48 10.24 -0.17 -25.98
CA PRO A 48 11.37 -0.14 -25.04
C PRO A 48 11.64 1.25 -24.43
N GLU A 49 11.47 2.29 -25.25
CA GLU A 49 11.67 3.69 -24.84
C GLU A 49 10.62 4.09 -23.80
N LEU A 50 9.33 3.77 -24.05
CA LEU A 50 8.27 4.03 -23.09
C LEU A 50 8.57 3.33 -21.75
N VAL A 51 8.89 2.04 -21.81
CA VAL A 51 9.15 1.24 -20.60
C VAL A 51 10.34 1.79 -19.80
N ALA A 52 11.37 2.31 -20.46
CA ALA A 52 12.51 2.95 -19.81
C ALA A 52 12.15 4.27 -19.09
N THR A 53 11.06 4.95 -19.51
CA THR A 53 10.57 6.18 -18.87
C THR A 53 9.58 5.94 -17.73
N LEU A 54 9.04 4.72 -17.62
CA LEU A 54 8.09 4.41 -16.55
C LEU A 54 8.81 4.42 -15.20
N PRO A 55 8.19 4.99 -14.16
CA PRO A 55 8.76 4.99 -12.82
C PRO A 55 8.99 3.53 -12.37
N GLN A 56 10.24 3.15 -12.26
CA GLN A 56 10.57 1.95 -11.49
C GLN A 56 10.41 2.32 -10.02
N ALA A 57 9.76 1.47 -9.25
CA ALA A 57 9.52 1.69 -7.84
C ALA A 57 10.87 1.78 -7.08
N ALA A 58 11.49 2.94 -7.14
CA ALA A 58 12.61 3.28 -6.29
C ALA A 58 12.03 3.70 -4.93
N SER A 59 12.02 2.77 -3.99
CA SER A 59 11.63 3.06 -2.62
C SER A 59 12.77 3.82 -1.93
N THR A 60 12.83 5.13 -2.16
CA THR A 60 13.68 6.00 -1.34
C THR A 60 12.95 6.27 -0.04
N LEU A 61 13.50 5.77 1.06
CA LEU A 61 12.97 6.06 2.38
C LEU A 61 13.17 7.55 2.70
N PRO A 62 12.16 8.20 3.29
CA PRO A 62 12.29 9.56 3.77
C PRO A 62 13.41 9.70 4.79
N ALA A 63 14.20 10.77 4.68
CA ALA A 63 15.33 11.02 5.57
C ALA A 63 14.91 11.16 7.04
N GLU A 64 13.70 11.66 7.27
CA GLU A 64 13.10 11.83 8.60
C GLU A 64 12.91 10.49 9.31
N LEU A 65 12.61 9.43 8.58
CA LEU A 65 12.49 8.08 9.15
C LEU A 65 13.84 7.43 9.43
N THR A 66 14.80 7.62 8.50
CA THR A 66 16.11 6.98 8.58
C THR A 66 17.10 7.75 9.47
N GLY A 67 16.85 9.03 9.71
CA GLY A 67 17.69 9.88 10.56
C GLY A 67 17.43 9.73 12.05
N TYR A 68 16.26 9.24 12.46
CA TYR A 68 15.97 9.06 13.87
C TYR A 68 16.82 7.94 14.48
N ARG A 69 17.46 8.26 15.62
CA ARG A 69 18.19 7.31 16.45
C ARG A 69 17.63 7.39 17.87
N PRO A 70 17.30 6.24 18.47
CA PRO A 70 16.85 6.22 19.87
C PRO A 70 17.95 6.75 20.79
N GLU A 71 17.57 7.67 21.64
CA GLU A 71 18.40 8.13 22.74
C GLU A 71 18.28 7.16 23.93
N THR A 72 19.04 7.42 25.01
CA THR A 72 18.86 6.71 26.27
C THR A 72 17.41 6.77 26.71
N TYR A 73 16.84 5.62 27.08
CA TYR A 73 15.45 5.55 27.52
C TYR A 73 15.21 6.45 28.74
N HIS A 74 14.24 7.31 28.63
CA HIS A 74 13.75 8.13 29.73
C HIS A 74 12.38 7.62 30.15
N LEU A 75 12.23 7.42 31.45
CA LEU A 75 10.97 6.96 32.03
C LEU A 75 9.86 7.98 31.77
N GLN A 76 8.66 7.47 31.57
CA GLN A 76 7.49 8.28 31.25
C GLN A 76 6.28 7.84 32.07
N PRO A 77 5.25 8.68 32.22
CA PRO A 77 3.99 8.28 32.83
C PRO A 77 3.41 7.06 32.13
N GLY A 78 2.91 6.10 32.93
CA GLY A 78 2.40 4.82 32.43
C GLY A 78 3.45 3.70 32.41
N ASP A 79 4.73 3.99 32.60
CA ASP A 79 5.73 2.95 32.77
C ASP A 79 5.46 2.17 34.06
N THR A 80 5.70 0.87 33.99
CA THR A 80 5.61 -0.02 35.15
C THR A 80 7.00 -0.53 35.52
N LEU A 81 7.41 -0.25 36.74
CA LEU A 81 8.75 -0.49 37.25
C LEU A 81 8.74 -1.63 38.26
N ILE A 82 9.65 -2.58 38.12
CA ILE A 82 9.99 -3.49 39.22
C ILE A 82 11.26 -2.97 39.89
N VAL A 83 11.15 -2.79 41.19
CA VAL A 83 12.26 -2.38 42.04
C VAL A 83 12.64 -3.57 42.91
N THR A 84 13.89 -3.99 42.79
CA THR A 84 14.49 -5.02 43.64
C THR A 84 15.49 -4.36 44.59
N VAL A 85 15.35 -4.58 45.90
CA VAL A 85 16.33 -4.18 46.87
C VAL A 85 16.95 -5.46 47.43
N TRP A 86 18.21 -5.71 47.09
CA TRP A 86 18.91 -6.92 47.47
C TRP A 86 19.06 -7.01 49.00
N ASP A 87 18.97 -8.22 49.55
CA ASP A 87 18.97 -8.52 50.98
C ASP A 87 17.77 -7.94 51.76
N HIS A 88 16.79 -7.33 51.04
CA HIS A 88 15.58 -6.75 51.63
C HIS A 88 14.31 -7.26 50.94
N PRO A 89 13.95 -8.54 51.09
CA PRO A 89 12.82 -9.13 50.39
C PRO A 89 11.48 -8.46 50.75
N GLU A 90 11.39 -7.86 51.95
CA GLU A 90 10.22 -7.12 52.41
C GLU A 90 9.96 -5.82 51.58
N LEU A 91 10.98 -5.30 50.90
CA LEU A 91 10.89 -4.13 50.04
C LEU A 91 10.71 -4.49 48.57
N THR A 92 11.06 -5.71 48.22
CA THR A 92 10.87 -6.24 46.85
C THR A 92 9.40 -6.58 46.68
N THR A 93 8.75 -6.04 45.67
CA THR A 93 7.31 -6.22 45.46
C THR A 93 7.00 -7.38 44.56
N PRO A 94 5.90 -8.09 44.85
CA PRO A 94 5.25 -8.27 46.13
C PRO A 94 5.95 -9.37 46.92
N ALA A 95 5.93 -9.25 48.24
CA ALA A 95 6.49 -10.27 49.10
C ALA A 95 5.81 -11.63 48.80
N GLY A 96 6.60 -12.61 48.34
CA GLY A 96 6.17 -13.99 48.18
C GLY A 96 5.68 -14.40 46.79
N SER A 97 5.63 -13.54 45.79
CA SER A 97 5.28 -13.98 44.41
C SER A 97 6.51 -14.15 43.55
N GLN A 98 6.60 -15.32 42.93
CA GLN A 98 7.75 -15.74 42.11
C GLN A 98 7.74 -15.18 40.68
N GLN A 99 6.78 -14.35 40.29
CA GLN A 99 6.67 -13.85 38.92
C GLN A 99 6.79 -12.33 38.84
N GLN A 100 7.83 -11.89 38.15
CA GLN A 100 7.99 -10.47 37.76
C GLN A 100 6.98 -10.18 36.63
N THR A 101 5.76 -9.83 37.02
CA THR A 101 4.71 -9.47 36.07
C THR A 101 4.38 -7.98 36.16
N VAL A 102 3.82 -7.42 35.07
CA VAL A 102 3.35 -6.02 35.03
C VAL A 102 2.39 -5.72 36.20
N ALA A 103 1.58 -6.69 36.61
CA ALA A 103 0.64 -6.57 37.74
C ALA A 103 1.31 -6.29 39.07
N ASN A 104 2.57 -6.66 39.21
CA ASN A 104 3.35 -6.53 40.49
C ASN A 104 4.26 -5.29 40.47
N GLY A 105 4.30 -4.55 39.36
CA GLY A 105 5.16 -3.39 39.19
C GLY A 105 4.59 -2.12 39.84
N ARG A 106 5.46 -1.13 39.99
CA ARG A 106 5.10 0.23 40.40
C ARG A 106 4.82 1.08 39.19
N LEU A 107 3.58 1.52 39.05
CA LEU A 107 3.17 2.41 37.97
C LEU A 107 3.73 3.82 38.18
N VAL A 108 4.37 4.38 37.17
CA VAL A 108 4.68 5.80 37.12
C VAL A 108 3.37 6.54 36.84
N GLN A 109 2.94 7.33 37.80
CA GLN A 109 1.67 8.04 37.79
C GLN A 109 1.66 9.14 36.73
N PRO A 110 0.49 9.68 36.34
CA PRO A 110 0.40 10.79 35.35
C PRO A 110 1.20 12.03 35.74
N ASP A 111 1.46 12.24 37.07
CA ASP A 111 2.31 13.33 37.57
C ASP A 111 3.82 13.02 37.41
N GLY A 112 4.18 11.91 36.80
CA GLY A 112 5.55 11.49 36.54
C GLY A 112 6.25 10.86 37.75
N THR A 113 5.53 10.51 38.83
CA THR A 113 6.10 9.98 40.04
C THR A 113 5.63 8.55 40.34
N PHE A 114 6.37 7.84 41.17
CA PHE A 114 5.92 6.61 41.82
C PHE A 114 6.25 6.63 43.31
N TYR A 115 5.53 5.84 44.10
CA TYR A 115 5.78 5.70 45.55
C TYR A 115 6.58 4.44 45.84
N PHE A 116 7.59 4.58 46.71
CA PHE A 116 8.36 3.45 47.24
C PHE A 116 8.49 3.54 48.77
N PRO A 117 8.34 2.42 49.53
CA PRO A 117 8.48 2.42 50.96
C PRO A 117 9.83 3.02 51.42
N TYR A 118 9.83 3.75 52.48
CA TYR A 118 10.96 4.50 53.05
C TYR A 118 11.51 5.64 52.19
N ALA A 119 11.50 5.50 50.87
CA ALA A 119 11.97 6.54 49.96
C ALA A 119 10.90 7.59 49.63
N GLY A 120 9.60 7.25 49.87
CA GLY A 120 8.48 8.13 49.58
C GLY A 120 8.22 8.31 48.10
N LYS A 121 7.76 9.49 47.70
CA LYS A 121 7.43 9.86 46.34
C LYS A 121 8.72 10.17 45.56
N ILE A 122 8.93 9.45 44.45
CA ILE A 122 10.10 9.55 43.56
C ILE A 122 9.68 10.12 42.22
N GLN A 123 10.35 11.17 41.74
CA GLN A 123 10.22 11.68 40.41
C GLN A 123 10.95 10.74 39.44
N ALA A 124 10.20 10.11 38.51
CA ALA A 124 10.71 9.17 37.52
C ALA A 124 10.64 9.74 36.11
N ALA A 125 9.52 10.35 35.71
CA ALA A 125 9.34 10.87 34.35
C ALA A 125 10.43 11.86 33.94
N GLY A 126 10.96 11.69 32.74
CA GLY A 126 12.05 12.50 32.17
C GLY A 126 13.44 12.12 32.69
N LYS A 127 13.56 11.10 33.55
CA LYS A 127 14.86 10.62 34.04
C LYS A 127 15.22 9.27 33.43
N SER A 128 16.53 9.01 33.35
CA SER A 128 17.00 7.69 32.97
C SER A 128 16.79 6.69 34.12
N ILE A 129 16.76 5.40 33.79
CA ILE A 129 16.66 4.31 34.75
C ILE A 129 17.77 4.45 35.83
N GLU A 130 18.98 4.76 35.38
CA GLU A 130 20.13 4.92 36.26
C GLU A 130 20.01 6.12 37.23
N GLN A 131 19.47 7.25 36.76
CA GLN A 131 19.22 8.42 37.62
C GLN A 131 18.18 8.12 38.70
N VAL A 132 17.12 7.37 38.34
CA VAL A 132 16.08 6.99 39.29
C VAL A 132 16.61 5.96 40.28
N ARG A 133 17.39 4.96 39.81
CA ARG A 133 18.06 3.97 40.65
C ARG A 133 18.97 4.62 41.71
N SER A 134 19.82 5.55 41.26
CA SER A 134 20.72 6.29 42.16
C SER A 134 19.95 7.15 43.17
N THR A 135 18.88 7.83 42.73
CA THR A 135 18.02 8.61 43.63
C THR A 135 17.38 7.72 44.68
N LEU A 136 16.90 6.56 44.28
CA LEU A 136 16.24 5.60 45.18
C LEU A 136 17.23 5.02 46.21
N ALA A 137 18.40 4.57 45.73
CA ALA A 137 19.47 4.08 46.61
C ALA A 137 19.90 5.14 47.66
N SER A 138 20.09 6.39 47.21
CA SER A 138 20.43 7.50 48.12
C SER A 138 19.36 7.77 49.18
N ARG A 139 18.06 7.66 48.85
CA ARG A 139 16.99 7.86 49.81
C ARG A 139 16.86 6.69 50.78
N LEU A 140 17.01 5.47 50.29
CA LEU A 140 16.99 4.26 51.13
C LEU A 140 18.19 4.19 52.06
N GLY A 141 19.36 4.70 51.66
CA GLY A 141 20.57 4.77 52.46
C GLY A 141 20.43 5.53 53.81
N LYS A 142 19.33 6.28 53.99
CA LYS A 142 18.98 6.88 55.29
C LYS A 142 18.45 5.88 56.31
N TYR A 143 17.97 4.73 55.85
CA TYR A 143 17.31 3.71 56.65
C TYR A 143 18.01 2.36 56.57
N LEU A 144 18.68 2.09 55.44
CA LEU A 144 19.37 0.84 55.15
C LEU A 144 20.87 1.09 54.99
N LYS A 145 21.67 0.15 55.45
CA LYS A 145 23.12 0.22 55.24
C LYS A 145 23.47 -0.30 53.85
N ASP A 146 24.02 0.56 53.01
CA ASP A 146 24.54 0.24 51.69
C ASP A 146 23.52 -0.51 50.77
N PRO A 147 22.31 0.05 50.52
CA PRO A 147 21.25 -0.63 49.81
C PRO A 147 21.62 -0.83 48.32
N GLN A 148 21.63 -2.08 47.89
CA GLN A 148 21.80 -2.45 46.47
C GLN A 148 20.42 -2.47 45.77
N VAL A 149 20.22 -1.55 44.84
CA VAL A 149 18.93 -1.36 44.16
C VAL A 149 19.05 -1.70 42.69
N ASP A 150 18.14 -2.53 42.20
CA ASP A 150 17.93 -2.75 40.78
C ASP A 150 16.56 -2.21 40.37
N LEU A 151 16.48 -1.68 39.12
CA LEU A 151 15.27 -1.07 38.55
C LEU A 151 15.05 -1.53 37.15
N ASN A 152 13.97 -2.26 36.92
CA ASN A 152 13.61 -2.80 35.62
C ASN A 152 12.25 -2.27 35.12
N VAL A 153 12.16 -1.88 33.86
CA VAL A 153 10.89 -1.52 33.21
C VAL A 153 10.25 -2.80 32.65
N VAL A 154 9.09 -3.15 33.16
CA VAL A 154 8.34 -4.37 32.79
C VAL A 154 7.07 -4.07 31.97
N GLY A 155 6.63 -2.82 31.96
CA GLY A 155 5.55 -2.32 31.10
C GLY A 155 5.87 -0.90 30.70
N SER A 156 5.60 -0.54 29.48
CA SER A 156 5.88 0.80 28.96
C SER A 156 4.61 1.62 28.77
N GLY A 157 4.67 2.90 29.16
CA GLY A 157 3.65 3.89 28.85
C GLY A 157 3.67 4.30 27.38
N GLY A 158 4.81 4.12 26.70
CA GLY A 158 4.99 4.44 25.29
C GLY A 158 4.75 3.24 24.40
N ARG A 159 3.84 3.38 23.43
CA ARG A 159 3.43 2.28 22.54
C ARG A 159 3.44 2.68 21.10
N VAL A 160 3.61 1.68 20.23
CA VAL A 160 3.36 1.75 18.80
C VAL A 160 2.04 1.07 18.50
N ALA A 161 1.12 1.80 17.85
CA ALA A 161 -0.15 1.25 17.43
C ALA A 161 0.03 0.45 16.13
N LEU A 162 -0.68 -0.69 16.03
CA LEU A 162 -0.70 -1.56 14.87
C LEU A 162 -2.12 -1.66 14.34
N GLU A 163 -2.32 -1.43 13.05
CA GLU A 163 -3.64 -1.42 12.42
C GLU A 163 -3.60 -2.09 11.03
N GLY A 164 -4.74 -2.58 10.57
CA GLY A 164 -4.89 -3.14 9.21
C GLY A 164 -4.54 -4.62 9.11
N ALA A 165 -3.86 -5.02 8.05
CA ALA A 165 -3.62 -6.41 7.65
C ALA A 165 -2.48 -7.11 8.42
N PHE A 166 -2.20 -6.70 9.66
CA PHE A 166 -1.36 -7.47 10.56
C PHE A 166 -2.12 -8.68 11.14
N THR A 167 -1.41 -9.75 11.46
CA THR A 167 -2.00 -10.92 12.12
C THR A 167 -2.36 -10.62 13.57
N ASN A 168 -1.51 -9.83 14.24
CA ASN A 168 -1.72 -9.36 15.61
C ASN A 168 -1.61 -7.83 15.65
N THR A 169 -2.68 -7.16 16.06
CA THR A 169 -2.78 -5.70 16.17
C THR A 169 -2.61 -5.20 17.61
N THR A 170 -2.17 -6.06 18.55
CA THR A 170 -1.85 -5.63 19.91
C THR A 170 -0.74 -4.57 19.85
N PRO A 171 -0.93 -3.39 20.47
CA PRO A 171 0.09 -2.36 20.49
C PRO A 171 1.40 -2.88 21.06
N LEU A 172 2.52 -2.47 20.46
CA LEU A 172 3.86 -2.88 20.90
C LEU A 172 4.44 -1.85 21.85
N ASP A 173 4.94 -2.31 22.98
CA ASP A 173 5.61 -1.47 23.96
C ASP A 173 6.99 -1.04 23.47
N ILE A 174 7.31 0.24 23.64
CA ILE A 174 8.66 0.78 23.48
C ILE A 174 9.39 0.64 24.80
N THR A 175 10.34 -0.25 24.85
CA THR A 175 11.15 -0.57 26.03
C THR A 175 12.53 0.12 25.97
N PRO A 176 13.37 0.00 27.02
CA PRO A 176 14.76 0.46 26.94
C PRO A 176 15.59 -0.13 25.79
N VAL A 177 15.15 -1.27 25.25
CA VAL A 177 15.73 -1.84 24.03
C VAL A 177 15.03 -1.22 22.82
N PRO A 178 15.75 -0.53 21.94
CA PRO A 178 15.15 0.10 20.76
C PRO A 178 14.39 -0.88 19.89
N LEU A 179 13.18 -0.51 19.48
CA LEU A 179 12.34 -1.29 18.59
C LEU A 179 12.49 -0.78 17.17
N THR A 180 12.78 -1.67 16.22
CA THR A 180 12.87 -1.33 14.81
C THR A 180 11.57 -1.68 14.08
N LEU A 181 11.35 -1.07 12.90
CA LEU A 181 10.21 -1.39 12.04
C LEU A 181 10.19 -2.87 11.67
N SER A 182 11.35 -3.44 11.30
CA SER A 182 11.47 -4.85 10.92
C SER A 182 11.06 -5.77 12.07
N GLN A 183 11.50 -5.44 13.30
CA GLN A 183 11.12 -6.20 14.50
C GLN A 183 9.63 -6.05 14.82
N ALA A 184 9.07 -4.85 14.67
CA ALA A 184 7.65 -4.60 14.92
C ALA A 184 6.78 -5.41 13.95
N VAL A 185 7.10 -5.37 12.65
CA VAL A 185 6.43 -6.15 11.61
C VAL A 185 6.56 -7.65 11.88
N GLY A 186 7.76 -8.11 12.28
CA GLY A 186 7.99 -9.52 12.62
C GLY A 186 7.18 -9.99 13.83
N ARG A 187 7.03 -9.16 14.88
CA ARG A 187 6.22 -9.47 16.07
C ARG A 187 4.71 -9.44 15.78
N ALA A 188 4.27 -8.49 14.96
CA ALA A 188 2.88 -8.35 14.56
C ALA A 188 2.43 -9.48 13.62
N GLY A 189 3.35 -10.01 12.82
CA GLY A 189 3.05 -10.91 11.72
C GLY A 189 2.26 -10.21 10.62
N ILE A 190 2.33 -10.73 9.42
CA ILE A 190 1.61 -10.19 8.26
C ILE A 190 0.59 -11.23 7.79
N ASN A 191 -0.65 -10.81 7.56
CA ASN A 191 -1.61 -11.62 6.82
C ASN A 191 -1.18 -11.65 5.34
N ALA A 192 -0.38 -12.66 4.99
CA ALA A 192 0.26 -12.75 3.68
C ALA A 192 -0.73 -12.86 2.50
N GLU A 193 -1.99 -13.18 2.73
CA GLU A 193 -3.00 -13.27 1.67
C GLU A 193 -3.68 -11.92 1.40
N GLN A 194 -3.83 -11.11 2.43
CA GLN A 194 -4.65 -9.90 2.38
C GLN A 194 -3.86 -8.59 2.48
N ALA A 195 -2.56 -8.64 2.80
CA ALA A 195 -1.76 -7.43 3.00
C ALA A 195 -1.26 -6.82 1.69
N ASP A 196 -1.28 -5.49 1.60
CA ASP A 196 -0.51 -4.71 0.62
C ASP A 196 0.87 -4.39 1.20
N LEU A 197 1.88 -5.14 0.79
CA LEU A 197 3.27 -4.98 1.26
C LEU A 197 3.94 -3.70 0.77
N SER A 198 3.42 -3.08 -0.29
CA SER A 198 4.00 -1.84 -0.84
C SER A 198 3.43 -0.56 -0.22
N GLY A 199 2.45 -0.70 0.65
CA GLY A 199 1.63 0.41 1.12
C GLY A 199 1.66 0.64 2.62
N LEU A 200 2.61 0.07 3.39
CA LEU A 200 2.69 0.32 4.82
C LEU A 200 2.77 1.83 5.08
N MET A 201 1.88 2.32 5.93
CA MET A 201 1.89 3.71 6.39
C MET A 201 2.44 3.79 7.81
N LEU A 202 3.49 4.58 8.00
CA LEU A 202 4.02 4.94 9.30
C LEU A 202 3.64 6.39 9.57
N THR A 203 2.78 6.62 10.58
CA THR A 203 2.43 7.96 11.03
C THR A 203 3.24 8.31 12.25
N ARG A 204 3.98 9.42 12.17
CA ARG A 204 4.86 9.94 13.22
C ARG A 204 4.67 11.45 13.31
N ASP A 205 4.45 11.99 14.50
CA ASP A 205 4.31 13.43 14.75
C ASP A 205 3.27 14.11 13.84
N GLY A 206 2.18 13.38 13.51
CA GLY A 206 1.11 13.87 12.63
C GLY A 206 1.42 13.76 11.13
N GLN A 207 2.61 13.36 10.74
CA GLN A 207 2.96 13.10 9.34
C GLN A 207 2.90 11.60 9.02
N THR A 208 2.40 11.28 7.83
CA THR A 208 2.30 9.89 7.35
C THR A 208 3.30 9.65 6.23
N TYR A 209 4.10 8.61 6.41
CA TYR A 209 5.12 8.15 5.47
C TYR A 209 4.72 6.81 4.90
N ARG A 210 4.81 6.68 3.58
CA ARG A 210 4.61 5.39 2.91
C ARG A 210 5.92 4.62 2.86
N VAL A 211 5.87 3.37 3.29
CA VAL A 211 7.02 2.45 3.32
C VAL A 211 6.69 1.18 2.54
N ASP A 212 7.48 0.87 1.55
CA ASP A 212 7.35 -0.36 0.76
C ASP A 212 8.15 -1.49 1.43
N LEU A 213 7.44 -2.37 2.15
CA LEU A 213 8.06 -3.50 2.85
C LEU A 213 8.69 -4.51 1.89
N ASP A 214 8.09 -4.69 0.70
CA ASP A 214 8.63 -5.61 -0.30
C ASP A 214 9.96 -5.10 -0.86
N ALA A 215 10.04 -3.80 -1.17
CA ALA A 215 11.28 -3.16 -1.60
C ALA A 215 12.35 -3.19 -0.49
N LEU A 216 11.98 -2.99 0.77
CA LEU A 216 12.89 -3.12 1.91
C LEU A 216 13.47 -4.53 2.00
N ASN A 217 12.64 -5.55 1.89
CA ASN A 217 13.05 -6.95 1.96
C ASN A 217 13.96 -7.34 0.78
N ARG A 218 13.66 -6.86 -0.43
CA ARG A 218 14.49 -7.11 -1.62
C ARG A 218 15.87 -6.45 -1.54
N ASN A 219 15.94 -5.26 -0.97
CA ASN A 219 17.18 -4.48 -0.87
C ASN A 219 18.04 -4.86 0.34
N GLY A 220 17.50 -5.57 1.31
CA GLY A 220 18.19 -6.15 2.46
C GLY A 220 19.02 -5.14 3.25
N SER A 221 20.27 -5.51 3.56
CA SER A 221 21.20 -4.73 4.40
C SER A 221 21.64 -3.36 3.83
N ARG A 222 21.22 -3.01 2.62
CA ARG A 222 21.52 -1.69 2.01
C ARG A 222 20.58 -0.59 2.46
N VAL A 223 19.50 -0.95 3.15
CA VAL A 223 18.50 0.03 3.62
C VAL A 223 18.77 0.36 5.08
N PRO A 224 18.84 1.64 5.47
CA PRO A 224 18.96 2.04 6.85
C PRO A 224 17.80 1.51 7.69
N GLU A 225 18.09 1.05 8.90
CA GLU A 225 17.08 0.57 9.82
C GLU A 225 16.22 1.73 10.34
N ILE A 226 14.89 1.54 10.34
CA ILE A 226 13.93 2.52 10.84
C ILE A 226 13.62 2.16 12.29
N TYR A 227 14.02 3.03 13.22
CA TYR A 227 13.66 2.92 14.63
C TYR A 227 12.30 3.55 14.89
N LEU A 228 11.48 2.87 15.68
CA LEU A 228 10.16 3.35 16.10
C LEU A 228 10.27 4.12 17.41
N LYS A 229 9.33 5.05 17.61
CA LYS A 229 9.22 5.84 18.84
C LYS A 229 7.81 5.77 19.42
N PRO A 230 7.65 6.12 20.73
CA PRO A 230 6.34 6.20 21.36
C PRO A 230 5.38 7.09 20.55
N GLY A 231 4.17 6.61 20.31
CA GLY A 231 3.14 7.32 19.55
C GLY A 231 3.16 7.07 18.04
N ASP A 232 4.14 6.34 17.51
CA ASP A 232 4.10 5.89 16.11
C ASP A 232 2.89 4.99 15.89
N ARG A 233 2.28 5.11 14.70
CA ARG A 233 1.20 4.24 14.22
C ARG A 233 1.64 3.58 12.93
N LEU A 234 1.51 2.26 12.88
CA LEU A 234 1.74 1.45 11.68
C LEU A 234 0.39 0.95 11.17
N TYR A 235 0.03 1.35 9.97
CA TYR A 235 -1.14 0.83 9.27
C TYR A 235 -0.69 0.06 8.03
N LEU A 236 -0.98 -1.24 8.00
CA LEU A 236 -0.73 -2.10 6.85
C LEU A 236 -2.02 -2.24 6.05
N PRO A 237 -2.12 -1.66 4.84
CA PRO A 237 -3.36 -1.73 4.06
C PRO A 237 -3.70 -3.16 3.63
N PHE A 238 -5.00 -3.39 3.41
CA PHE A 238 -5.46 -4.58 2.71
C PHE A 238 -5.25 -4.42 1.20
N ASN A 239 -5.03 -5.52 0.51
CA ASN A 239 -4.80 -5.56 -0.94
C ASN A 239 -6.11 -5.68 -1.76
N ASP A 240 -7.27 -5.59 -1.12
CA ASP A 240 -8.59 -5.68 -1.73
C ASP A 240 -8.85 -4.61 -2.81
N ARG A 241 -8.15 -3.48 -2.73
CA ARG A 241 -8.19 -2.39 -3.70
C ARG A 241 -7.06 -2.43 -4.73
N LYS A 242 -6.13 -3.39 -4.60
CA LYS A 242 -5.00 -3.57 -5.52
C LYS A 242 -5.28 -4.74 -6.45
N GLU A 243 -6.09 -4.50 -7.44
CA GLU A 243 -6.40 -5.50 -8.45
C GLU A 243 -6.30 -4.93 -9.86
N VAL A 244 -5.98 -5.80 -10.79
CA VAL A 244 -6.05 -5.56 -12.23
C VAL A 244 -7.02 -6.56 -12.84
N TYR A 245 -7.73 -6.12 -13.86
CA TYR A 245 -8.73 -6.91 -14.54
C TYR A 245 -8.19 -7.42 -15.86
N VAL A 246 -8.16 -8.74 -16.07
CA VAL A 246 -7.78 -9.33 -17.36
C VAL A 246 -9.03 -9.89 -18.02
N VAL A 247 -9.39 -9.34 -19.15
CA VAL A 247 -10.65 -9.63 -19.85
C VAL A 247 -10.46 -9.81 -21.36
N GLY A 248 -11.48 -10.30 -22.04
CA GLY A 248 -11.45 -10.57 -23.47
C GLY A 248 -10.94 -11.99 -23.77
N GLU A 249 -10.21 -12.13 -24.88
CA GLU A 249 -9.79 -13.43 -25.42
C GLU A 249 -8.53 -13.96 -24.70
N VAL A 250 -8.68 -14.25 -23.41
CA VAL A 250 -7.71 -14.95 -22.59
C VAL A 250 -8.30 -16.27 -22.13
N SER A 251 -7.47 -17.24 -21.77
CA SER A 251 -7.93 -18.57 -21.37
C SER A 251 -8.86 -18.54 -20.15
N ARG A 252 -8.63 -17.60 -19.22
CA ARG A 252 -9.43 -17.41 -17.99
C ARG A 252 -9.54 -15.93 -17.65
N PRO A 253 -10.58 -15.24 -18.12
CA PRO A 253 -10.83 -13.86 -17.66
C PRO A 253 -10.96 -13.80 -16.15
N THR A 254 -10.25 -12.88 -15.50
CA THR A 254 -10.17 -12.84 -14.03
C THR A 254 -9.74 -11.46 -13.53
N ALA A 255 -10.14 -11.13 -12.32
CA ALA A 255 -9.50 -10.09 -11.53
C ALA A 255 -8.31 -10.68 -10.77
N ILE A 256 -7.21 -9.97 -10.71
CA ILE A 256 -5.95 -10.41 -10.12
C ILE A 256 -5.54 -9.41 -9.05
N ASN A 257 -5.63 -9.81 -7.79
CA ASN A 257 -5.09 -9.05 -6.67
C ASN A 257 -3.56 -9.22 -6.62
N PHE A 258 -2.87 -8.16 -6.23
CA PHE A 258 -1.42 -8.18 -6.05
C PHE A 258 -1.00 -7.51 -4.74
N LYS A 259 0.07 -8.02 -4.15
CA LYS A 259 0.52 -7.71 -2.78
C LYS A 259 1.71 -6.78 -2.75
N THR A 260 2.36 -6.62 -3.88
CA THR A 260 3.61 -5.88 -4.07
C THR A 260 3.38 -4.67 -4.96
N THR A 261 4.37 -3.81 -5.10
CA THR A 261 4.28 -2.65 -5.98
C THR A 261 4.09 -3.06 -7.43
N ASP A 262 4.73 -4.16 -7.83
CA ASP A 262 4.91 -4.53 -9.21
C ASP A 262 4.13 -5.80 -9.54
N ILE A 263 3.13 -5.68 -10.39
CA ILE A 263 2.63 -6.77 -11.24
C ILE A 263 2.86 -6.34 -12.69
N THR A 264 3.49 -7.19 -13.49
CA THR A 264 3.77 -6.87 -14.88
C THR A 264 2.66 -7.35 -15.81
N LEU A 265 2.60 -6.78 -17.00
CA LEU A 265 1.62 -7.21 -18.02
C LEU A 265 1.80 -8.70 -18.36
N THR A 266 3.04 -9.19 -18.46
CA THR A 266 3.31 -10.62 -18.68
C THR A 266 2.79 -11.49 -17.55
N GLN A 267 3.00 -11.08 -16.29
CA GLN A 267 2.50 -11.82 -15.14
C GLN A 267 0.97 -11.85 -15.09
N ALA A 268 0.31 -10.74 -15.41
CA ALA A 268 -1.15 -10.68 -15.45
C ALA A 268 -1.72 -11.60 -16.52
N LEU A 269 -1.17 -11.53 -17.74
CA LEU A 269 -1.56 -12.43 -18.84
C LEU A 269 -1.30 -13.91 -18.46
N GLY A 270 -0.14 -14.21 -17.87
CA GLY A 270 0.19 -15.58 -17.43
C GLY A 270 -0.78 -16.11 -16.39
N ARG A 271 -1.18 -15.29 -15.40
CA ARG A 271 -2.17 -15.68 -14.38
C ARG A 271 -3.57 -15.90 -14.96
N ALA A 272 -3.91 -15.18 -16.05
CA ALA A 272 -5.13 -15.39 -16.81
C ALA A 272 -5.06 -16.62 -17.75
N GLY A 273 -3.98 -17.41 -17.71
CA GLY A 273 -3.78 -18.58 -18.54
C GLY A 273 -3.25 -18.29 -19.94
N GLY A 274 -2.78 -17.07 -20.20
CA GLY A 274 -2.29 -16.61 -21.47
C GLY A 274 -3.39 -16.19 -22.45
N LEU A 275 -2.97 -15.82 -23.66
CA LEU A 275 -3.88 -15.50 -24.77
C LEU A 275 -4.59 -16.79 -25.23
N ASP A 276 -5.89 -16.73 -25.49
CA ASP A 276 -6.60 -17.87 -26.08
C ASP A 276 -6.04 -18.16 -27.50
N PRO A 277 -5.51 -19.37 -27.75
CA PRO A 277 -4.83 -19.67 -29.01
C PRO A 277 -5.79 -19.72 -30.22
N THR A 278 -7.09 -19.86 -29.96
CA THR A 278 -8.09 -20.05 -31.01
C THR A 278 -8.84 -18.76 -31.38
N THR A 279 -9.07 -17.90 -30.39
CA THR A 279 -9.94 -16.74 -30.54
C THR A 279 -9.19 -15.42 -30.46
N SER A 280 -8.02 -15.38 -29.78
CA SER A 280 -7.30 -14.13 -29.57
C SER A 280 -6.54 -13.64 -30.77
N LYS A 281 -6.41 -12.32 -30.87
CA LYS A 281 -5.49 -11.67 -31.83
C LYS A 281 -4.28 -11.15 -31.05
N GLY A 282 -3.12 -11.78 -31.19
CA GLY A 282 -1.91 -11.40 -30.47
C GLY A 282 -1.48 -9.93 -30.68
N SER A 283 -1.90 -9.29 -31.79
CA SER A 283 -1.68 -7.85 -32.01
C SER A 283 -2.69 -6.93 -31.30
N ALA A 284 -3.62 -7.45 -30.52
CA ALA A 284 -4.71 -6.69 -29.93
C ALA A 284 -4.71 -6.83 -28.39
N VAL A 285 -3.58 -6.58 -27.77
CA VAL A 285 -3.44 -6.53 -26.31
C VAL A 285 -3.39 -5.06 -25.89
N TYR A 286 -4.31 -4.66 -25.04
CA TYR A 286 -4.45 -3.29 -24.57
C TYR A 286 -4.44 -3.23 -23.05
N VAL A 287 -3.82 -2.19 -22.48
CA VAL A 287 -3.93 -1.85 -21.08
C VAL A 287 -4.62 -0.50 -20.97
N ILE A 288 -5.80 -0.49 -20.38
CA ILE A 288 -6.61 0.71 -20.19
C ILE A 288 -6.38 1.19 -18.78
N ARG A 289 -5.82 2.38 -18.66
CA ARG A 289 -5.52 3.05 -17.38
C ARG A 289 -6.39 4.28 -17.23
N GLY A 290 -7.20 4.30 -16.18
CA GLY A 290 -7.98 5.47 -15.80
C GLY A 290 -7.09 6.60 -15.29
N SER A 291 -7.59 7.83 -15.33
CA SER A 291 -6.94 8.95 -14.64
C SER A 291 -7.20 8.87 -13.14
N GLU A 292 -6.16 9.01 -12.32
CA GLU A 292 -6.28 9.13 -10.86
C GLU A 292 -6.44 10.60 -10.46
N GLY A 293 -7.31 10.88 -9.47
CA GLY A 293 -7.41 12.18 -8.81
C GLY A 293 -8.68 12.99 -9.08
N ALA A 294 -8.79 14.15 -8.45
CA ALA A 294 -9.95 15.05 -8.47
C ALA A 294 -10.31 15.62 -9.86
N ASN A 295 -9.44 15.45 -10.86
CA ASN A 295 -9.64 15.93 -12.23
C ASN A 295 -10.05 14.83 -13.22
N MET A 296 -10.71 13.77 -12.76
CA MET A 296 -11.16 12.64 -13.60
C MET A 296 -12.04 13.05 -14.79
N GLN A 297 -12.66 14.23 -14.74
CA GLN A 297 -13.48 14.75 -15.85
C GLN A 297 -12.66 15.44 -16.94
N GLN A 298 -11.39 15.74 -16.69
CA GLN A 298 -10.55 16.53 -17.61
C GLN A 298 -9.37 15.76 -18.21
N GLN A 299 -9.02 14.59 -17.67
CA GLN A 299 -7.94 13.79 -18.25
C GLN A 299 -8.50 12.52 -18.92
N PRO A 300 -8.27 12.33 -20.22
CA PRO A 300 -8.71 11.13 -20.93
C PRO A 300 -7.99 9.89 -20.40
N ALA A 301 -8.68 8.74 -20.43
CA ALA A 301 -8.07 7.45 -20.15
C ALA A 301 -6.91 7.20 -21.14
N THR A 302 -5.79 6.67 -20.62
CA THR A 302 -4.66 6.27 -21.45
C THR A 302 -4.78 4.80 -21.80
N VAL A 303 -4.71 4.47 -23.07
CA VAL A 303 -4.70 3.10 -23.56
C VAL A 303 -3.31 2.76 -24.07
N PHE A 304 -2.65 1.83 -23.40
CA PHE A 304 -1.38 1.29 -23.88
C PHE A 304 -1.64 0.08 -24.77
N HIS A 305 -0.92 -0.01 -25.87
CA HIS A 305 -1.07 -1.07 -26.87
C HIS A 305 0.20 -1.92 -26.98
N LEU A 306 0.07 -3.23 -26.80
CA LEU A 306 1.12 -4.21 -27.04
C LEU A 306 0.81 -5.06 -28.26
N ASN A 307 1.75 -5.14 -29.20
CA ASN A 307 1.69 -6.12 -30.28
C ASN A 307 2.42 -7.41 -29.85
N ALA A 308 1.67 -8.33 -29.28
CA ALA A 308 2.18 -9.60 -28.73
C ALA A 308 2.27 -10.74 -29.77
N LYS A 309 2.40 -10.44 -31.07
CA LYS A 309 2.63 -11.45 -32.12
C LYS A 309 3.99 -12.14 -32.01
N SER A 310 4.97 -11.44 -31.45
CA SER A 310 6.32 -11.96 -31.27
C SER A 310 6.56 -12.37 -29.81
N PRO A 311 7.24 -13.47 -29.54
CA PRO A 311 7.67 -13.82 -28.18
C PRO A 311 8.49 -12.72 -27.49
N VAL A 312 9.24 -11.92 -28.24
CA VAL A 312 10.01 -10.79 -27.69
C VAL A 312 9.09 -9.72 -27.05
N ALA A 313 7.85 -9.59 -27.52
CA ALA A 313 6.90 -8.66 -26.94
C ALA A 313 6.54 -9.01 -25.49
N PHE A 314 6.55 -10.29 -25.12
CA PHE A 314 6.33 -10.71 -23.73
C PHE A 314 7.51 -10.32 -22.81
N ALA A 315 8.75 -10.31 -23.32
CA ALA A 315 9.87 -9.79 -22.58
C ALA A 315 9.77 -8.27 -22.35
N LEU A 316 9.18 -7.53 -23.30
CA LEU A 316 8.86 -6.11 -23.14
C LEU A 316 7.70 -5.91 -22.15
N ALA A 317 6.65 -6.72 -22.26
CA ALA A 317 5.51 -6.72 -21.34
C ALA A 317 5.91 -7.07 -19.89
N ASP A 318 6.97 -7.85 -19.70
CA ASP A 318 7.51 -8.17 -18.39
C ASP A 318 8.15 -6.96 -17.69
N LYS A 319 8.51 -5.95 -18.46
CA LYS A 319 9.03 -4.67 -17.94
C LYS A 319 7.96 -3.59 -17.84
N PHE A 320 6.72 -3.86 -18.28
CA PHE A 320 5.62 -2.91 -18.21
C PHE A 320 4.84 -3.13 -16.91
N PRO A 321 4.94 -2.22 -15.92
CA PRO A 321 4.23 -2.33 -14.66
C PRO A 321 2.75 -1.97 -14.84
N LEU A 322 1.87 -2.80 -14.32
CA LEU A 322 0.46 -2.50 -14.19
C LEU A 322 0.19 -1.77 -12.88
N GLN A 323 -0.82 -0.92 -12.89
CA GLN A 323 -1.31 -0.20 -11.72
C GLN A 323 -2.66 -0.78 -11.26
N ALA A 324 -3.02 -0.55 -10.01
CA ALA A 324 -4.32 -0.91 -9.50
C ALA A 324 -5.43 -0.23 -10.34
N GLY A 325 -6.46 -0.99 -10.70
CA GLY A 325 -7.53 -0.52 -11.56
C GLY A 325 -7.25 -0.62 -13.06
N ASP A 326 -6.04 -1.02 -13.48
CA ASP A 326 -5.78 -1.27 -14.91
C ASP A 326 -6.65 -2.41 -15.43
N VAL A 327 -7.18 -2.23 -16.64
CA VAL A 327 -7.91 -3.27 -17.38
C VAL A 327 -7.05 -3.74 -18.54
N VAL A 328 -6.59 -4.98 -18.48
CA VAL A 328 -5.89 -5.66 -19.57
C VAL A 328 -6.95 -6.33 -20.44
N PHE A 329 -7.10 -5.84 -21.66
CA PHE A 329 -8.04 -6.39 -22.63
C PHE A 329 -7.31 -7.06 -23.79
N VAL A 330 -7.72 -8.28 -24.11
CA VAL A 330 -7.25 -9.01 -25.28
C VAL A 330 -8.37 -9.08 -26.31
N GLY A 331 -8.13 -8.51 -27.49
CA GLY A 331 -9.11 -8.47 -28.56
C GLY A 331 -9.20 -9.79 -29.34
N PRO A 332 -10.39 -10.14 -29.88
CA PRO A 332 -10.58 -11.34 -30.68
C PRO A 332 -9.94 -11.21 -32.09
N ALA A 333 -9.62 -12.37 -32.66
CA ALA A 333 -9.22 -12.48 -34.05
C ALA A 333 -10.39 -12.05 -34.95
N GLY A 334 -10.22 -10.98 -35.77
CA GLY A 334 -11.24 -10.51 -36.66
C GLY A 334 -12.12 -9.34 -36.20
N VAL A 335 -11.91 -8.81 -34.99
CA VAL A 335 -12.60 -7.57 -34.58
C VAL A 335 -12.14 -6.39 -35.42
N THR A 336 -13.08 -5.80 -36.14
CA THR A 336 -12.86 -4.75 -37.11
C THR A 336 -13.29 -3.36 -36.64
N ARG A 337 -13.81 -3.20 -35.41
CA ARG A 337 -14.37 -1.91 -34.95
C ARG A 337 -13.88 -1.52 -33.58
N TRP A 338 -12.85 -0.68 -33.57
CA TRP A 338 -12.35 0.00 -32.35
C TRP A 338 -13.46 0.73 -31.57
N ASN A 339 -14.35 1.44 -32.26
CA ASN A 339 -15.47 2.15 -31.63
C ASN A 339 -16.43 1.23 -30.89
N ARG A 340 -16.61 -0.02 -31.35
CA ARG A 340 -17.43 -1.01 -30.65
C ARG A 340 -16.74 -1.52 -29.40
N PHE A 341 -15.42 -1.66 -29.43
CA PHE A 341 -14.60 -2.00 -28.28
C PHE A 341 -14.68 -0.93 -27.20
N ILE A 342 -14.39 0.33 -27.55
CA ILE A 342 -14.43 1.47 -26.64
C ILE A 342 -15.81 1.62 -26.00
N SER A 343 -16.89 1.51 -26.80
CA SER A 343 -18.25 1.62 -26.26
C SER A 343 -18.66 0.48 -25.31
N GLN A 344 -18.00 -0.67 -25.38
CA GLN A 344 -18.24 -1.80 -24.49
C GLN A 344 -17.40 -1.72 -23.19
N VAL A 345 -16.21 -1.13 -23.24
CA VAL A 345 -15.29 -1.07 -22.12
C VAL A 345 -15.43 0.21 -21.26
N LEU A 346 -15.70 1.35 -21.89
CA LEU A 346 -15.91 2.62 -21.18
C LEU A 346 -17.06 2.59 -20.14
N PRO A 347 -18.20 1.91 -20.36
CA PRO A 347 -19.23 1.77 -19.34
C PRO A 347 -18.76 1.05 -18.09
N LEU A 348 -17.82 0.08 -18.20
CA LEU A 348 -17.27 -0.64 -17.05
C LEU A 348 -16.46 0.29 -16.14
N THR A 349 -15.68 1.21 -16.70
CA THR A 349 -14.93 2.21 -15.93
C THR A 349 -15.87 3.22 -15.24
N SER A 350 -17.03 3.51 -15.81
CA SER A 350 -18.04 4.38 -15.19
C SER A 350 -18.81 3.68 -14.06
N ILE A 351 -19.04 2.38 -14.16
CA ILE A 351 -19.70 1.58 -13.12
C ILE A 351 -18.78 1.46 -11.89
N LEU A 352 -17.49 1.18 -12.11
CA LEU A 352 -16.48 1.14 -11.03
C LEU A 352 -16.35 2.51 -10.34
N ARG A 353 -16.43 3.59 -11.11
CA ARG A 353 -16.39 4.96 -10.59
C ARG A 353 -17.61 5.31 -9.74
N ASN A 354 -18.80 4.89 -10.15
CA ASN A 354 -20.03 5.13 -9.40
C ASN A 354 -20.08 4.33 -8.09
N ALA A 355 -19.50 3.14 -8.05
CA ALA A 355 -19.37 2.36 -6.82
C ALA A 355 -18.40 3.02 -5.81
N ALA A 356 -17.30 3.61 -6.29
CA ALA A 356 -16.36 4.34 -5.43
C ALA A 356 -16.95 5.65 -4.87
N ASN A 357 -17.76 6.37 -5.66
CA ASN A 357 -18.42 7.61 -5.23
C ASN A 357 -19.56 7.36 -4.22
N ALA A 358 -20.32 6.27 -4.39
CA ALA A 358 -21.38 5.90 -3.45
C ALA A 358 -20.83 5.61 -2.04
N GLN A 359 -19.57 5.18 -1.93
CA GLN A 359 -18.94 4.91 -0.64
C GLN A 359 -18.43 6.18 0.07
N GLN A 360 -18.12 7.26 -0.69
CA GLN A 360 -17.76 8.55 -0.11
C GLN A 360 -18.98 9.31 0.47
N ASP A 361 -20.16 9.16 -0.13
CA ASP A 361 -21.39 9.79 0.35
C ASP A 361 -21.89 9.18 1.66
N PHE A 362 -21.57 7.91 1.96
CA PHE A 362 -21.89 7.27 3.23
C PHE A 362 -20.90 7.61 4.38
N SER A 363 -19.76 8.20 4.07
CA SER A 363 -18.77 8.58 5.09
C SER A 363 -18.87 10.04 5.54
N ASN A 364 -19.73 10.83 4.89
CA ASN A 364 -19.93 12.27 5.17
C ASN A 364 -21.32 12.60 5.79
N ASN A 365 -22.07 11.56 6.21
CA ASN A 365 -23.31 11.73 6.98
C ASN A 365 -23.12 11.10 8.40
#